data_f367156f8ef71eebed4e80e966789bd8
#
_entry.id   f367156f8ef71eebed4e80e966789bd8
#
_cell.length_a   1.000
_cell.length_b   1.000
_cell.length_c   1.000
_cell.angle_alpha   90.00
_cell.angle_beta   90.00
_cell.angle_gamma   90.00
#
_symmetry.space_group_name_H-M   'P 1'
#
loop_
_entity.id
_entity.type
_entity.pdbx_description
1 polymer ?
#
loop_
_entity_poly.entity_id
_entity_poly.type
_entity_poly.pdbx_seq_one_letter_code
_entity_poly.pdbx_strand_id
1 'polypeptide(L)'
;NVIPDNLEVQFNFRYSPATSAEKLKNTVVAILKKHNLNYKIDWQHGGLPFLSAPGQLRSACLSVIKKITGLSSTVSTTGGTSDARFIAPLGAEIVEFGPCNRTIHQINECVSISDIEQLALIYEEILKKMILPVGV
;
A
#
# COMPACT_ATOMS: atom_id res chain seq x y z
N ASN A 1 -17.19 26.47 31.74
CA ASN A 1 -16.09 27.47 31.61
C ASN A 1 -14.75 26.96 32.19
N VAL A 2 -14.46 25.67 32.06
CA VAL A 2 -13.20 25.10 32.51
C VAL A 2 -12.37 24.79 31.25
N ILE A 3 -11.15 25.30 31.19
CA ILE A 3 -10.17 24.93 30.20
C ILE A 3 -9.54 23.61 30.63
N PRO A 4 -9.53 22.57 29.78
CA PRO A 4 -8.90 21.31 30.12
C PRO A 4 -7.40 21.51 30.38
N ASP A 5 -6.89 20.85 31.39
CA ASP A 5 -5.46 20.88 31.74
C ASP A 5 -4.62 20.09 30.73
N ASN A 6 -5.21 19.02 30.17
CA ASN A 6 -4.54 18.13 29.25
C ASN A 6 -5.37 17.90 27.98
N LEU A 7 -4.67 17.72 26.86
CA LEU A 7 -5.23 17.30 25.57
C LEU A 7 -4.46 16.07 25.08
N GLU A 8 -5.16 14.98 24.84
CA GLU A 8 -4.60 13.81 24.19
C GLU A 8 -4.89 13.87 22.67
N VAL A 9 -3.87 13.70 21.86
CA VAL A 9 -3.96 13.70 20.41
C VAL A 9 -3.34 12.42 19.86
N GLN A 10 -4.10 11.66 19.09
CA GLN A 10 -3.61 10.50 18.36
C GLN A 10 -3.51 10.82 16.87
N PHE A 11 -2.37 10.52 16.29
CA PHE A 11 -2.13 10.71 14.86
C PHE A 11 -1.18 9.65 14.33
N ASN A 12 -1.16 9.45 13.03
CA ASN A 12 -0.23 8.53 12.38
C ASN A 12 0.39 9.15 11.12
N PHE A 13 1.48 8.54 10.67
CA PHE A 13 2.10 8.82 9.38
C PHE A 13 2.07 7.59 8.50
N ARG A 14 1.68 7.80 7.24
CA ARG A 14 1.95 6.89 6.15
C ARG A 14 2.96 7.58 5.24
N TYR A 15 4.09 6.96 5.02
CA TYR A 15 5.20 7.59 4.34
C TYR A 15 5.87 6.64 3.34
N SER A 16 6.55 7.20 2.36
CA SER A 16 7.29 6.46 1.35
C SER A 16 8.73 6.22 1.77
N PRO A 17 9.48 5.31 1.10
CA PRO A 17 10.91 5.13 1.36
C PRO A 17 11.77 6.38 1.14
N ALA A 18 11.22 7.47 0.59
CA ALA A 18 11.93 8.76 0.45
C ALA A 18 12.16 9.48 1.78
N THR A 19 11.53 9.02 2.87
CA THR A 19 11.75 9.54 4.22
C THR A 19 11.92 8.39 5.22
N SER A 20 12.19 8.70 6.48
CA SER A 20 12.32 7.71 7.54
C SER A 20 11.45 8.07 8.74
N ALA A 21 11.11 7.04 9.53
CA ALA A 21 10.39 7.23 10.79
C ALA A 21 11.12 8.20 11.72
N GLU A 22 12.45 8.11 11.78
CA GLU A 22 13.28 9.00 12.62
C GLU A 22 13.18 10.45 12.16
N LYS A 23 13.28 10.71 10.85
CA LYS A 23 13.14 12.06 10.30
C LYS A 23 11.76 12.65 10.62
N LEU A 24 10.69 11.86 10.52
CA LEU A 24 9.34 12.29 10.88
C LEU A 24 9.23 12.61 12.38
N LYS A 25 9.74 11.73 13.25
CA LYS A 25 9.77 11.96 14.71
C LYS A 25 10.51 13.25 15.04
N ASN A 26 11.67 13.45 14.47
CA ASN A 26 12.49 14.66 14.70
C ASN A 26 11.78 15.92 14.22
N THR A 27 11.06 15.85 13.09
CA THR A 27 10.25 16.96 12.58
C THR A 27 9.13 17.33 13.55
N VAL A 28 8.39 16.34 14.06
CA VAL A 28 7.32 16.58 15.05
C VAL A 28 7.89 17.23 16.31
N VAL A 29 8.96 16.66 16.85
CA VAL A 29 9.63 17.20 18.05
C VAL A 29 10.09 18.64 17.82
N ALA A 30 10.64 18.96 16.65
CA ALA A 30 11.06 20.31 16.32
C ALA A 30 9.88 21.29 16.28
N ILE A 31 8.74 20.87 15.74
CA ILE A 31 7.51 21.68 15.71
C ILE A 31 7.01 21.93 17.12
N LEU A 32 6.89 20.90 17.97
CA LEU A 32 6.43 21.04 19.34
C LEU A 32 7.32 21.99 20.16
N LYS A 33 8.63 21.85 20.01
CA LYS A 33 9.62 22.75 20.64
C LYS A 33 9.51 24.19 20.13
N LYS A 34 9.34 24.37 18.83
CA LYS A 34 9.16 25.71 18.22
C LYS A 34 7.97 26.45 18.82
N HIS A 35 6.91 25.73 19.17
CA HIS A 35 5.71 26.32 19.78
C HIS A 35 5.72 26.32 21.30
N ASN A 36 6.86 25.99 21.94
CA ASN A 36 7.01 25.94 23.40
C ASN A 36 5.94 25.08 24.09
N LEU A 37 5.51 24.00 23.46
CA LEU A 37 4.50 23.10 24.02
C LEU A 37 5.16 22.20 25.08
N ASN A 38 4.48 22.01 26.22
CA ASN A 38 4.81 20.95 27.16
C ASN A 38 4.10 19.67 26.68
N TYR A 39 4.85 18.64 26.34
CA TYR A 39 4.30 17.43 25.74
C TYR A 39 4.96 16.16 26.27
N LYS A 40 4.19 15.09 26.26
CA LYS A 40 4.67 13.72 26.34
C LYS A 40 4.23 13.03 25.03
N ILE A 41 5.13 12.34 24.36
CA ILE A 41 4.81 11.65 23.10
C ILE A 41 5.25 10.19 23.20
N ASP A 42 4.35 9.30 22.81
CA ASP A 42 4.63 7.89 22.69
C ASP A 42 4.59 7.49 21.21
N TRP A 43 5.59 6.75 20.76
CA TRP A 43 5.74 6.36 19.35
C TRP A 43 5.56 4.87 19.19
N GLN A 44 4.55 4.49 18.40
CA GLN A 44 4.36 3.12 17.94
C GLN A 44 4.76 3.00 16.48
N HIS A 45 5.64 2.06 16.17
CA HIS A 45 6.11 1.81 14.80
C HIS A 45 5.42 0.59 14.22
N GLY A 46 4.53 0.79 13.27
CA GLY A 46 3.72 -0.27 12.66
C GLY A 46 4.44 -1.06 11.55
N GLY A 47 5.51 -0.51 10.96
CA GLY A 47 6.27 -1.16 9.90
C GLY A 47 7.01 -0.19 8.98
N LEU A 48 7.93 -0.72 8.20
CA LEU A 48 8.68 0.03 7.21
C LEU A 48 7.92 0.11 5.88
N PRO A 49 7.99 1.24 5.17
CA PRO A 49 7.51 1.32 3.80
C PRO A 49 8.42 0.51 2.88
N PHE A 50 7.87 0.00 1.80
CA PHE A 50 8.65 -0.63 0.74
C PHE A 50 8.23 -0.09 -0.64
N LEU A 51 9.11 -0.27 -1.60
CA LEU A 51 8.86 0.01 -3.01
C LEU A 51 9.37 -1.17 -3.82
N SER A 52 8.47 -1.86 -4.50
CA SER A 52 8.84 -2.93 -5.43
C SER A 52 9.46 -2.34 -6.69
N ALA A 53 10.66 -2.79 -7.03
CA ALA A 53 11.32 -2.39 -8.26
C ALA A 53 10.54 -2.88 -9.50
N PRO A 54 10.72 -2.23 -10.67
CA PRO A 54 10.23 -2.77 -11.93
C PRO A 54 10.84 -4.14 -12.23
N GLY A 55 9.99 -5.12 -12.59
CA GLY A 55 10.46 -6.46 -12.87
C GLY A 55 9.52 -7.26 -13.76
N GLN A 56 9.73 -8.57 -13.79
CA GLN A 56 9.00 -9.48 -14.66
C GLN A 56 7.54 -9.63 -14.22
N LEU A 57 7.27 -9.73 -12.92
CA LEU A 57 5.91 -9.86 -12.39
C LEU A 57 5.06 -8.65 -12.76
N ARG A 58 5.58 -7.43 -12.53
CA ARG A 58 4.88 -6.21 -12.89
C ARG A 58 4.59 -6.14 -14.41
N SER A 59 5.57 -6.48 -15.23
CA SER A 59 5.40 -6.49 -16.67
C SER A 59 4.38 -7.53 -17.13
N ALA A 60 4.38 -8.71 -16.51
CA ALA A 60 3.38 -9.75 -16.74
C ALA A 60 1.98 -9.27 -16.37
N CYS A 61 1.80 -8.70 -15.18
CA CYS A 61 0.52 -8.16 -14.72
C CYS A 61 -0.03 -7.12 -15.70
N LEU A 62 0.75 -6.10 -16.05
CA LEU A 62 0.30 -5.04 -16.97
C LEU A 62 -0.11 -5.59 -18.33
N SER A 63 0.66 -6.53 -18.90
CA SER A 63 0.36 -7.11 -20.19
C SER A 63 -0.87 -8.00 -20.19
N VAL A 64 -1.06 -8.80 -19.13
CA VAL A 64 -2.21 -9.70 -19.00
C VAL A 64 -3.49 -8.91 -18.74
N ILE A 65 -3.46 -7.93 -17.84
CA ILE A 65 -4.61 -7.06 -17.60
C ILE A 65 -5.05 -6.41 -18.92
N LYS A 66 -4.12 -5.82 -19.66
CA LYS A 66 -4.44 -5.21 -20.94
C LYS A 66 -5.01 -6.22 -21.96
N LYS A 67 -4.46 -7.45 -22.00
CA LYS A 67 -4.93 -8.51 -22.89
C LYS A 67 -6.39 -8.90 -22.59
N ILE A 68 -6.74 -9.06 -21.32
CA ILE A 68 -8.05 -9.58 -20.90
C ILE A 68 -9.10 -8.48 -20.83
N THR A 69 -8.75 -7.31 -20.31
CA THR A 69 -9.73 -6.23 -20.06
C THR A 69 -9.74 -5.15 -21.12
N GLY A 70 -8.71 -5.07 -21.97
CA GLY A 70 -8.50 -3.95 -22.89
C GLY A 70 -8.00 -2.66 -22.20
N LEU A 71 -7.93 -2.63 -20.87
CA LEU A 71 -7.55 -1.44 -20.10
C LEU A 71 -6.03 -1.34 -19.92
N SER A 72 -5.53 -0.12 -19.95
CA SER A 72 -4.14 0.18 -19.56
C SER A 72 -4.09 0.58 -18.10
N SER A 73 -3.42 -0.24 -17.30
CA SER A 73 -3.30 -0.01 -15.87
C SER A 73 -2.22 1.02 -15.54
N THR A 74 -2.47 1.83 -14.52
CA THR A 74 -1.50 2.75 -13.95
C THR A 74 -0.81 2.09 -12.75
N VAL A 75 0.52 2.12 -12.72
CA VAL A 75 1.30 1.68 -11.56
C VAL A 75 1.37 2.83 -10.56
N SER A 76 0.95 2.58 -9.33
CA SER A 76 0.98 3.59 -8.27
C SER A 76 1.31 2.97 -6.91
N THR A 77 1.61 3.82 -5.96
CA THR A 77 1.80 3.45 -4.54
C THR A 77 0.63 3.95 -3.69
N THR A 78 -0.48 4.31 -4.33
CA THR A 78 -1.71 4.70 -3.65
C THR A 78 -2.44 3.45 -3.14
N GLY A 79 -3.01 3.53 -1.97
CA GLY A 79 -3.77 2.41 -1.42
C GLY A 79 -3.57 2.24 0.08
N GLY A 80 -4.06 1.13 0.59
CA GLY A 80 -3.98 0.75 1.99
C GLY A 80 -2.61 0.20 2.41
N THR A 81 -2.51 -0.15 3.66
CA THR A 81 -1.38 -0.91 4.17
C THR A 81 -1.52 -2.36 3.73
N SER A 82 -0.42 -2.95 3.27
CA SER A 82 -0.35 -4.32 2.78
C SER A 82 0.55 -5.18 3.64
N ASP A 83 0.20 -6.45 3.77
CA ASP A 83 1.04 -7.47 4.42
C ASP A 83 2.26 -7.84 3.55
N ALA A 84 2.29 -7.41 2.31
CA ALA A 84 3.46 -7.51 1.43
C ALA A 84 4.71 -6.83 2.04
N ARG A 85 4.53 -5.89 2.96
CA ARG A 85 5.62 -5.28 3.74
C ARG A 85 6.47 -6.30 4.52
N PHE A 86 5.91 -7.46 4.84
CA PHE A 86 6.64 -8.54 5.52
C PHE A 86 7.41 -9.42 4.54
N ILE A 87 7.01 -9.44 3.27
CA ILE A 87 7.62 -10.22 2.19
C ILE A 87 8.67 -9.39 1.44
N ALA A 88 8.46 -8.09 1.31
CA ALA A 88 9.36 -7.19 0.59
C ALA A 88 10.84 -7.27 1.04
N PRO A 89 11.16 -7.37 2.35
CA PRO A 89 12.54 -7.49 2.81
C PRO A 89 13.24 -8.78 2.36
N LEU A 90 12.49 -9.78 1.91
CA LEU A 90 13.05 -11.03 1.36
C LEU A 90 13.52 -10.89 -0.09
N GLY A 91 13.37 -9.70 -0.69
CA GLY A 91 13.79 -9.44 -2.07
C GLY A 91 12.79 -9.91 -3.12
N ALA A 92 11.58 -10.30 -2.74
CA ALA A 92 10.53 -10.67 -3.68
C ALA A 92 10.01 -9.45 -4.45
N GLU A 93 9.73 -9.65 -5.75
CA GLU A 93 8.96 -8.68 -6.52
C GLU A 93 7.48 -8.74 -6.10
N ILE A 94 6.88 -7.60 -5.85
CA ILE A 94 5.53 -7.51 -5.32
C ILE A 94 4.68 -6.65 -6.23
N VAL A 95 3.50 -7.15 -6.53
CA VAL A 95 2.41 -6.42 -7.20
C VAL A 95 1.13 -6.65 -6.40
N GLU A 96 0.49 -5.57 -6.00
CA GLU A 96 -0.85 -5.63 -5.44
C GLU A 96 -1.86 -5.36 -6.55
N PHE A 97 -2.73 -6.31 -6.75
CA PHE A 97 -3.79 -6.25 -7.75
C PHE A 97 -5.01 -7.00 -7.24
N GLY A 98 -6.18 -6.40 -7.38
CA GLY A 98 -7.43 -6.98 -6.94
C GLY A 98 -8.64 -6.34 -7.62
N PRO A 99 -9.85 -6.65 -7.15
CA PRO A 99 -11.08 -6.08 -7.69
C PRO A 99 -11.19 -4.59 -7.43
N CYS A 100 -12.10 -3.92 -8.14
CA CYS A 100 -12.44 -2.53 -7.87
C CYS A 100 -12.96 -2.36 -6.44
N ASN A 101 -12.39 -1.40 -5.71
CA ASN A 101 -12.65 -1.19 -4.28
C ASN A 101 -13.54 0.02 -3.98
N ARG A 102 -14.48 0.36 -4.86
CA ARG A 102 -15.33 1.56 -4.71
C ARG A 102 -16.12 1.60 -3.41
N THR A 103 -16.43 0.47 -2.84
CA THR A 103 -17.21 0.33 -1.61
C THR A 103 -16.39 -0.13 -0.41
N ILE A 104 -15.05 -0.12 -0.52
CA ILE A 104 -14.16 -0.54 0.56
C ILE A 104 -14.45 0.26 1.84
N HIS A 105 -14.52 -0.43 2.98
CA HIS A 105 -14.81 0.15 4.29
C HIS A 105 -16.21 0.79 4.43
N GLN A 106 -17.12 0.55 3.48
CA GLN A 106 -18.49 1.03 3.57
C GLN A 106 -19.45 -0.05 4.11
N ILE A 107 -20.56 0.40 4.65
CA ILE A 107 -21.69 -0.51 4.93
C ILE A 107 -22.15 -1.06 3.59
N ASN A 108 -22.39 -2.39 3.51
CA ASN A 108 -22.69 -3.12 2.28
C ASN A 108 -21.51 -3.12 1.26
N GLU A 109 -20.30 -3.23 1.74
CA GLU A 109 -19.15 -3.49 0.88
C GLU A 109 -19.43 -4.66 -0.05
N CYS A 110 -19.16 -4.46 -1.33
CA CYS A 110 -19.49 -5.44 -2.36
C CYS A 110 -18.51 -5.39 -3.53
N VAL A 111 -18.48 -6.49 -4.27
CA VAL A 111 -17.72 -6.63 -5.51
C VAL A 111 -18.62 -7.24 -6.58
N SER A 112 -18.38 -6.88 -7.85
CA SER A 112 -19.08 -7.50 -8.98
C SER A 112 -18.65 -8.96 -9.16
N ILE A 113 -19.61 -9.85 -9.41
CA ILE A 113 -19.30 -11.26 -9.73
C ILE A 113 -18.46 -11.34 -10.99
N SER A 114 -18.76 -10.55 -12.01
CA SER A 114 -17.97 -10.49 -13.25
C SER A 114 -16.52 -10.03 -13.02
N ASP A 115 -16.29 -9.15 -12.06
CA ASP A 115 -14.92 -8.70 -11.70
C ASP A 115 -14.14 -9.85 -11.06
N ILE A 116 -14.80 -10.70 -10.24
CA ILE A 116 -14.16 -11.87 -9.63
C ILE A 116 -13.79 -12.90 -10.70
N GLU A 117 -14.71 -13.16 -11.65
CA GLU A 117 -14.44 -14.08 -12.76
C GLU A 117 -13.27 -13.61 -13.64
N GLN A 118 -13.26 -12.33 -13.98
CA GLN A 118 -12.13 -11.74 -14.74
C GLN A 118 -10.82 -11.80 -13.94
N LEU A 119 -10.88 -11.53 -12.64
CA LEU A 119 -9.71 -11.57 -11.77
C LEU A 119 -9.09 -12.96 -11.72
N ALA A 120 -9.92 -14.02 -11.65
CA ALA A 120 -9.45 -15.39 -11.68
C ALA A 120 -8.70 -15.71 -12.99
N LEU A 121 -9.26 -15.30 -14.13
CA LEU A 121 -8.60 -15.46 -15.44
C LEU A 121 -7.28 -14.68 -15.52
N ILE A 122 -7.24 -13.47 -14.99
CA ILE A 122 -6.02 -12.65 -14.98
C ILE A 122 -4.93 -13.33 -14.14
N TYR A 123 -5.25 -13.82 -12.94
CA TYR A 123 -4.27 -14.52 -12.11
C TYR A 123 -3.75 -15.80 -12.77
N GLU A 124 -4.63 -16.59 -13.38
CA GLU A 124 -4.25 -17.80 -14.11
C GLU A 124 -3.25 -17.48 -15.23
N GLU A 125 -3.53 -16.47 -16.04
CA GLU A 125 -2.65 -16.07 -17.15
C GLU A 125 -1.32 -15.46 -16.67
N ILE A 126 -1.32 -14.74 -15.54
CA ILE A 126 -0.09 -14.26 -14.91
C ILE A 126 0.76 -15.44 -14.45
N LEU A 127 0.16 -16.41 -13.76
CA LEU A 127 0.86 -17.61 -13.30
C LEU A 127 1.46 -18.40 -14.49
N LYS A 128 0.68 -18.62 -15.54
CA LYS A 128 1.17 -19.28 -16.78
C LYS A 128 2.38 -18.54 -17.34
N LYS A 129 2.31 -17.21 -17.41
CA LYS A 129 3.39 -16.38 -17.95
C LYS A 129 4.65 -16.37 -17.11
N MET A 130 4.52 -16.55 -15.79
CA MET A 130 5.63 -16.53 -14.84
C MET A 130 6.28 -17.89 -14.64
N ILE A 131 5.52 -18.98 -14.71
CA ILE A 131 5.96 -20.32 -14.32
C ILE A 131 6.24 -21.20 -15.54
N LEU A 132 5.47 -21.04 -16.62
CA LEU A 132 5.68 -21.86 -17.81
C LEU A 132 6.84 -21.30 -18.64
N PRO A 133 7.77 -22.16 -19.11
CA PRO A 133 8.85 -21.74 -19.98
C PRO A 133 8.26 -21.12 -21.26
N VAL A 134 8.85 -19.99 -21.69
CA VAL A 134 8.51 -19.36 -22.96
C VAL A 134 9.01 -20.25 -24.08
N GLY A 135 8.11 -20.95 -24.71
CA GLY A 135 8.37 -21.72 -25.94
C GLY A 135 8.57 -23.24 -25.71
N VAL A 136 7.51 -23.95 -25.72
CA VAL A 136 7.42 -25.29 -26.33
C VAL A 136 6.30 -25.22 -27.36
#